data_56ab925b4bf4d8afb1aba506eed44f7a
#
_entry.id   56ab925b4bf4d8afb1aba506eed44f7a
#
_cell.length_a   1.000
_cell.length_b   1.000
_cell.length_c   1.000
_cell.angle_alpha   90.00
_cell.angle_beta   90.00
_cell.angle_gamma   90.00
#
_symmetry.space_group_name_H-M   'P 1'
#
loop_
_entity.id
_entity.type
_entity.pdbx_description
1 polymer ?
#
loop_
_entity_poly.entity_id
_entity_poly.type
_entity_poly.pdbx_seq_one_letter_code
_entity_poly.pdbx_strand_id
1 'polypeptide(L)'
;MRKSGLPPLIDDKTEILILGSLPSDVSLAKGQYYANPSNDFWKLIGQVLNQNVVTLAYEHRIETLKKFGIGLWDIYHHCIRPGSLDKDITDSELNDFDTLRTTCPQLALVCFNGQKAGESQEILRGLGYPTLILPSSSGANRRDQAERLGCWNAIREHHTPQQRCSLR
;
A
#
# COMPACT_ATOMS: atom_id res chain seq x y z
N MET A 1 20.79 10.80 4.89
CA MET A 1 20.44 11.38 3.59
C MET A 1 18.93 11.52 3.50
N ARG A 2 18.44 12.67 3.07
CA ARG A 2 17.00 12.91 2.88
C ARG A 2 16.51 12.10 1.69
N LYS A 3 15.40 11.41 1.84
CA LYS A 3 14.77 10.59 0.80
C LYS A 3 13.38 11.12 0.50
N SER A 4 13.01 11.07 -0.76
CA SER A 4 11.66 11.41 -1.24
C SER A 4 10.91 10.14 -1.61
N GLY A 5 9.60 10.10 -1.31
CA GLY A 5 8.72 9.01 -1.71
C GLY A 5 8.46 8.98 -3.22
N LEU A 6 7.75 7.97 -3.66
CA LEU A 6 7.30 7.82 -5.04
C LEU A 6 5.96 8.54 -5.26
N PRO A 7 5.63 8.91 -6.51
CA PRO A 7 4.31 9.44 -6.84
C PRO A 7 3.20 8.43 -6.49
N PRO A 8 2.00 8.91 -6.10
CA PRO A 8 0.87 8.01 -5.85
C PRO A 8 0.42 7.30 -7.12
N LEU A 9 0.05 6.03 -6.99
CA LEU A 9 -0.60 5.23 -8.03
C LEU A 9 -2.09 5.15 -7.72
N ILE A 10 -2.82 6.19 -8.04
CA ILE A 10 -4.25 6.38 -7.75
C ILE A 10 -4.94 6.99 -8.96
N ASP A 11 -6.24 6.79 -9.05
CA ASP A 11 -7.11 7.39 -10.05
C ASP A 11 -8.55 7.59 -9.51
N ASP A 12 -9.43 8.09 -10.35
CA ASP A 12 -10.83 8.34 -10.00
C ASP A 12 -11.66 7.08 -9.70
N LYS A 13 -11.13 5.91 -10.01
CA LYS A 13 -11.74 4.60 -9.74
C LYS A 13 -11.15 3.89 -8.52
N THR A 14 -10.16 4.49 -7.87
CA THR A 14 -9.54 3.91 -6.68
C THR A 14 -10.56 3.83 -5.54
N GLU A 15 -10.83 2.62 -5.07
CA GLU A 15 -11.75 2.33 -3.97
C GLU A 15 -11.01 1.97 -2.67
N ILE A 16 -9.83 1.39 -2.79
CA ILE A 16 -8.98 0.96 -1.66
C ILE A 16 -7.59 1.52 -1.88
N LEU A 17 -7.09 2.27 -0.91
CA LEU A 17 -5.73 2.79 -0.92
C LEU A 17 -4.88 2.03 0.09
N ILE A 18 -3.73 1.51 -0.34
CA ILE A 18 -2.76 0.89 0.55
C ILE A 18 -1.59 1.85 0.72
N LEU A 19 -1.36 2.26 1.97
CA LEU A 19 -0.29 3.18 2.36
C LEU A 19 0.85 2.43 3.02
N GLY A 20 2.04 2.54 2.44
CA GLY A 20 3.29 2.20 3.10
C GLY A 20 3.83 3.38 3.92
N SER A 21 4.97 3.20 4.58
CA SER A 21 5.68 4.28 5.25
C SER A 21 6.48 5.11 4.24
N LEU A 22 7.52 4.53 3.69
CA LEU A 22 8.35 5.08 2.61
C LEU A 22 8.96 3.91 1.81
N PRO A 23 9.14 4.03 0.49
CA PRO A 23 9.72 2.96 -0.31
C PRO A 23 11.13 2.58 0.16
N SER A 24 11.51 1.31 -0.01
CA SER A 24 12.89 0.87 0.23
C SER A 24 13.87 1.53 -0.74
N ASP A 25 15.17 1.46 -0.45
CA ASP A 25 16.20 2.00 -1.34
C ASP A 25 16.16 1.32 -2.72
N VAL A 26 15.87 0.02 -2.77
CA VAL A 26 15.67 -0.71 -4.04
C VAL A 26 14.48 -0.16 -4.82
N SER A 27 13.36 0.12 -4.14
CA SER A 27 12.16 0.69 -4.75
C SER A 27 12.40 2.09 -5.28
N LEU A 28 13.10 2.94 -4.50
CA LEU A 28 13.45 4.29 -4.91
C LEU A 28 14.38 4.29 -6.13
N ALA A 29 15.39 3.40 -6.14
CA ALA A 29 16.33 3.28 -7.25
C ALA A 29 15.64 2.83 -8.56
N LYS A 30 14.62 1.98 -8.46
CA LYS A 30 13.85 1.47 -9.61
C LYS A 30 12.64 2.34 -9.97
N GLY A 31 12.23 3.27 -9.12
CA GLY A 31 10.98 4.00 -9.28
C GLY A 31 9.74 3.10 -9.21
N GLN A 32 9.79 2.03 -8.44
CA GLN A 32 8.75 0.99 -8.40
C GLN A 32 8.35 0.66 -6.96
N TYR A 33 7.06 0.61 -6.68
CA TYR A 33 6.55 0.18 -5.38
C TYR A 33 6.88 -1.29 -5.13
N TYR A 34 7.35 -1.58 -3.91
CA TYR A 34 7.63 -2.94 -3.44
C TYR A 34 8.58 -3.73 -4.36
N ALA A 35 9.64 -3.07 -4.84
CA ALA A 35 10.61 -3.68 -5.77
C ALA A 35 11.66 -4.55 -5.06
N ASN A 36 11.78 -4.49 -3.73
CA ASN A 36 12.70 -5.33 -2.98
C ASN A 36 12.19 -6.80 -3.03
N PRO A 37 13.01 -7.76 -3.53
CA PRO A 37 12.60 -9.15 -3.63
C PRO A 37 12.22 -9.82 -2.31
N SER A 38 12.73 -9.31 -1.18
CA SER A 38 12.38 -9.80 0.16
C SER A 38 11.03 -9.30 0.67
N ASN A 39 10.39 -8.36 -0.03
CA ASN A 39 9.07 -7.86 0.35
C ASN A 39 7.98 -8.73 -0.28
N ASP A 40 7.08 -9.25 0.54
CA ASP A 40 6.01 -10.14 0.12
C ASP A 40 4.74 -9.43 -0.39
N PHE A 41 4.77 -8.10 -0.58
CA PHE A 41 3.58 -7.34 -1.00
C PHE A 41 2.89 -7.94 -2.23
N TRP A 42 3.63 -8.12 -3.32
CA TRP A 42 3.06 -8.63 -4.58
C TRP A 42 2.50 -10.04 -4.44
N LYS A 43 3.12 -10.86 -3.60
CA LYS A 43 2.65 -12.20 -3.30
C LYS A 43 1.35 -12.16 -2.49
N LEU A 44 1.31 -11.35 -1.42
CA LEU A 44 0.13 -11.19 -0.58
C LEU A 44 -1.06 -10.63 -1.36
N ILE A 45 -0.86 -9.51 -2.07
CA ILE A 45 -1.95 -8.89 -2.82
C ILE A 45 -2.42 -9.79 -3.98
N GLY A 46 -1.52 -10.49 -4.64
CA GLY A 46 -1.88 -11.45 -5.66
C GLY A 46 -2.78 -12.56 -5.12
N GLN A 47 -2.48 -13.09 -3.95
CA GLN A 47 -3.32 -14.09 -3.28
C GLN A 47 -4.67 -13.52 -2.87
N VAL A 48 -4.71 -12.31 -2.31
CA VAL A 48 -5.96 -11.61 -1.98
C VAL A 48 -6.86 -11.46 -3.20
N LEU A 49 -6.28 -11.06 -4.33
CA LEU A 49 -7.02 -10.82 -5.58
C LEU A 49 -7.26 -12.09 -6.40
N ASN A 50 -6.68 -13.21 -5.99
CA ASN A 50 -6.64 -14.46 -6.78
C ASN A 50 -6.06 -14.22 -8.19
N GLN A 51 -4.97 -13.46 -8.27
CA GLN A 51 -4.27 -13.09 -9.49
C GLN A 51 -2.79 -13.42 -9.37
N ASN A 52 -2.20 -14.01 -10.41
CA ASN A 52 -0.77 -14.30 -10.43
C ASN A 52 0.03 -13.06 -10.88
N VAL A 53 0.12 -12.05 -10.02
CA VAL A 53 0.83 -10.80 -10.34
C VAL A 53 2.35 -10.90 -10.21
N VAL A 54 2.84 -11.88 -9.46
CA VAL A 54 4.29 -12.04 -9.18
C VAL A 54 5.08 -12.28 -10.47
N THR A 55 4.52 -13.00 -11.43
CA THR A 55 5.16 -13.32 -12.71
C THR A 55 5.02 -12.23 -13.76
N LEU A 56 4.22 -11.19 -13.49
CA LEU A 56 3.99 -10.09 -14.42
C LEU A 56 5.12 -9.06 -14.36
N ALA A 57 5.34 -8.36 -15.49
CA ALA A 57 6.10 -7.12 -15.51
C ALA A 57 5.42 -6.06 -14.60
N TYR A 58 6.21 -5.13 -14.06
CA TYR A 58 5.72 -4.15 -13.09
C TYR A 58 4.50 -3.36 -13.60
N GLU A 59 4.54 -2.91 -14.84
CA GLU A 59 3.45 -2.14 -15.47
C GLU A 59 2.14 -2.94 -15.48
N HIS A 60 2.20 -4.23 -15.77
CA HIS A 60 1.04 -5.12 -15.75
C HIS A 60 0.54 -5.42 -14.34
N ARG A 61 1.43 -5.43 -13.33
CA ARG A 61 1.03 -5.49 -11.92
C ARG A 61 0.19 -4.27 -11.55
N ILE A 62 0.62 -3.08 -11.94
CA ILE A 62 -0.10 -1.83 -11.67
C ILE A 62 -1.44 -1.81 -12.39
N GLU A 63 -1.51 -2.22 -13.64
CA GLU A 63 -2.77 -2.35 -14.38
C GLU A 63 -3.75 -3.30 -13.69
N THR A 64 -3.24 -4.42 -13.15
CA THR A 64 -4.05 -5.37 -12.40
C THR A 64 -4.63 -4.73 -11.13
N LEU A 65 -3.81 -4.02 -10.34
CA LEU A 65 -4.32 -3.31 -9.15
C LEU A 65 -5.40 -2.30 -9.53
N LYS A 66 -5.21 -1.53 -10.59
CA LYS A 66 -6.20 -0.55 -11.08
C LYS A 66 -7.54 -1.21 -11.44
N LYS A 67 -7.52 -2.37 -12.09
CA LYS A 67 -8.74 -3.14 -12.41
C LYS A 67 -9.54 -3.51 -11.17
N PHE A 68 -8.86 -3.74 -10.05
CA PHE A 68 -9.47 -4.05 -8.76
C PHE A 68 -9.71 -2.82 -7.87
N GLY A 69 -9.53 -1.61 -8.41
CA GLY A 69 -9.74 -0.38 -7.67
C GLY A 69 -8.75 -0.15 -6.54
N ILE A 70 -7.54 -0.73 -6.62
CA ILE A 70 -6.52 -0.63 -5.59
C ILE A 70 -5.47 0.39 -6.00
N GLY A 71 -5.28 1.41 -5.17
CA GLY A 71 -4.20 2.39 -5.29
C GLY A 71 -3.08 2.14 -4.29
N LEU A 72 -1.90 2.69 -4.60
CA LEU A 72 -0.71 2.65 -3.75
C LEU A 72 -0.17 4.04 -3.51
N TRP A 73 0.26 4.28 -2.29
CA TRP A 73 1.01 5.48 -1.91
C TRP A 73 1.78 5.22 -0.61
N ASP A 74 2.44 6.25 -0.09
CA ASP A 74 3.17 6.20 1.17
C ASP A 74 2.74 7.34 2.10
N ILE A 75 3.00 7.17 3.39
CA ILE A 75 2.71 8.18 4.42
C ILE A 75 3.65 9.38 4.26
N TYR A 76 4.95 9.12 4.09
CA TYR A 76 5.96 10.17 4.09
C TYR A 76 6.27 10.66 2.68
N HIS A 77 6.19 11.98 2.52
CA HIS A 77 6.66 12.68 1.32
C HIS A 77 8.19 12.74 1.31
N HIS A 78 8.77 13.14 2.44
CA HIS A 78 10.21 13.17 2.68
C HIS A 78 10.54 12.64 4.06
N CYS A 79 11.72 12.08 4.22
CA CYS A 79 12.29 11.78 5.54
C CYS A 79 13.82 11.63 5.47
N ILE A 80 14.46 11.62 6.63
CA ILE A 80 15.82 11.13 6.79
C ILE A 80 15.71 9.67 7.25
N ARG A 81 16.32 8.76 6.49
CA ARG A 81 16.34 7.34 6.81
C ARG A 81 17.63 6.70 6.27
N PRO A 82 18.58 6.32 7.15
CA PRO A 82 19.71 5.48 6.76
C PRO A 82 19.20 4.07 6.43
N GLY A 83 19.42 3.59 5.21
CA GLY A 83 18.89 2.29 4.79
C GLY A 83 17.37 2.27 4.56
N SER A 84 16.72 1.14 4.83
CA SER A 84 15.30 0.91 4.46
C SER A 84 14.40 0.51 5.63
N LEU A 85 14.90 0.56 6.87
CA LEU A 85 14.10 0.17 8.04
C LEU A 85 13.25 1.33 8.55
N ASP A 86 11.99 1.09 8.81
CA ASP A 86 11.03 2.09 9.28
C ASP A 86 11.39 2.70 10.63
N LYS A 87 12.02 1.93 11.51
CA LYS A 87 12.48 2.41 12.82
C LYS A 87 13.52 3.54 12.75
N ASP A 88 14.19 3.65 11.60
CA ASP A 88 15.25 4.64 11.36
C ASP A 88 14.74 5.93 10.70
N ILE A 89 13.41 6.05 10.51
CA ILE A 89 12.78 7.25 9.94
C ILE A 89 12.82 8.39 10.95
N THR A 90 13.42 9.49 10.55
CA THR A 90 13.48 10.75 11.32
C THR A 90 13.26 11.95 10.40
N ASP A 91 12.99 13.12 10.97
CA ASP A 91 12.79 14.38 10.23
C ASP A 91 11.89 14.19 9.01
N SER A 92 10.66 13.73 9.28
CA SER A 92 9.71 13.32 8.26
C SER A 92 8.66 14.39 7.98
N GLU A 93 8.26 14.48 6.71
CA GLU A 93 7.15 15.27 6.20
C GLU A 93 6.12 14.33 5.57
N LEU A 94 4.84 14.53 5.91
CA LEU A 94 3.76 13.70 5.40
C LEU A 94 3.33 14.13 3.99
N ASN A 95 2.78 13.19 3.23
CA ASN A 95 2.06 13.51 2.01
C ASN A 95 0.77 14.27 2.32
N ASP A 96 0.29 15.03 1.36
CA ASP A 96 -0.98 15.76 1.45
C ASP A 96 -2.16 14.86 1.08
N PHE A 97 -2.81 14.32 2.12
CA PHE A 97 -3.97 13.43 1.95
C PHE A 97 -5.29 14.17 1.68
N ASP A 98 -5.34 15.49 1.83
CA ASP A 98 -6.54 16.28 1.49
C ASP A 98 -6.90 16.17 0.01
N THR A 99 -5.90 15.93 -0.84
CA THR A 99 -6.07 15.73 -2.28
C THR A 99 -6.88 14.48 -2.64
N LEU A 100 -7.00 13.51 -1.74
CA LEU A 100 -7.70 12.25 -2.00
C LEU A 100 -9.19 12.44 -2.32
N ARG A 101 -9.84 13.46 -1.77
CA ARG A 101 -11.27 13.74 -2.03
C ARG A 101 -11.53 14.03 -3.50
N THR A 102 -10.61 14.72 -4.16
CA THR A 102 -10.73 15.09 -5.57
C THR A 102 -10.13 14.05 -6.51
N THR A 103 -9.01 13.41 -6.12
CA THR A 103 -8.32 12.44 -6.97
C THR A 103 -8.93 11.04 -6.90
N CYS A 104 -9.52 10.68 -5.76
CA CYS A 104 -10.12 9.36 -5.52
C CYS A 104 -11.54 9.50 -4.95
N PRO A 105 -12.51 10.01 -5.71
CA PRO A 105 -13.87 10.27 -5.19
C PRO A 105 -14.60 8.99 -4.75
N GLN A 106 -14.16 7.81 -5.20
CA GLN A 106 -14.73 6.52 -4.84
C GLN A 106 -14.02 5.82 -3.68
N LEU A 107 -13.00 6.46 -3.08
CA LEU A 107 -12.21 5.86 -2.01
C LEU A 107 -13.07 5.51 -0.80
N ALA A 108 -13.13 4.22 -0.47
CA ALA A 108 -13.97 3.66 0.58
C ALA A 108 -13.19 3.07 1.76
N LEU A 109 -11.90 2.76 1.57
CA LEU A 109 -11.05 2.16 2.61
C LEU A 109 -9.61 2.59 2.43
N VAL A 110 -8.95 2.94 3.53
CA VAL A 110 -7.50 3.15 3.58
C VAL A 110 -6.86 2.08 4.45
N CYS A 111 -5.95 1.31 3.86
CA CYS A 111 -5.17 0.27 4.52
C CYS A 111 -3.75 0.77 4.78
N PHE A 112 -3.19 0.42 5.94
CA PHE A 112 -1.81 0.72 6.29
C PHE A 112 -0.99 -0.56 6.26
N ASN A 113 0.05 -0.59 5.46
CA ASN A 113 0.96 -1.72 5.36
C ASN A 113 2.00 -1.65 6.50
N GLY A 114 1.65 -2.18 7.66
CA GLY A 114 2.47 -2.22 8.85
C GLY A 114 2.15 -1.14 9.88
N GLN A 115 2.72 -1.31 11.07
CA GLN A 115 2.45 -0.46 12.23
C GLN A 115 2.98 0.97 12.05
N LYS A 116 4.14 1.12 11.42
CA LYS A 116 4.73 2.46 11.20
C LYS A 116 3.84 3.33 10.33
N ALA A 117 3.33 2.79 9.22
CA ALA A 117 2.33 3.49 8.42
C ALA A 117 1.05 3.75 9.22
N GLY A 118 0.63 2.78 10.02
CA GLY A 118 -0.56 2.84 10.86
C GLY A 118 -0.55 3.92 11.95
N GLU A 119 0.63 4.44 12.33
CA GLU A 119 0.75 5.58 13.27
C GLU A 119 -0.01 6.82 12.77
N SER A 120 -0.19 6.95 11.46
CA SER A 120 -0.91 8.06 10.82
C SER A 120 -2.41 7.80 10.63
N GLN A 121 -2.95 6.71 11.19
CA GLN A 121 -4.34 6.30 11.00
C GLN A 121 -5.35 7.40 11.34
N GLU A 122 -5.12 8.15 12.42
CA GLU A 122 -6.05 9.19 12.86
C GLU A 122 -6.18 10.35 11.86
N ILE A 123 -5.16 10.61 11.05
CA ILE A 123 -5.20 11.63 9.99
C ILE A 123 -6.25 11.23 8.95
N LEU A 124 -6.22 9.97 8.48
CA LEU A 124 -7.14 9.48 7.46
C LEU A 124 -8.55 9.31 8.01
N ARG A 125 -8.69 8.90 9.26
CA ARG A 125 -9.98 8.88 9.97
C ARG A 125 -10.59 10.27 10.09
N GLY A 126 -9.77 11.27 10.43
CA GLY A 126 -10.20 12.67 10.48
C GLY A 126 -10.70 13.20 9.14
N LEU A 127 -10.23 12.66 8.02
CA LEU A 127 -10.73 12.94 6.68
C LEU A 127 -12.02 12.17 6.34
N GLY A 128 -12.49 11.29 7.21
CA GLY A 128 -13.73 10.53 7.06
C GLY A 128 -13.58 9.15 6.43
N TYR A 129 -12.35 8.62 6.28
CA TYR A 129 -12.12 7.31 5.69
C TYR A 129 -12.12 6.19 6.74
N PRO A 130 -12.84 5.08 6.50
CA PRO A 130 -12.59 3.84 7.22
C PRO A 130 -11.14 3.39 7.03
N THR A 131 -10.54 2.84 8.06
CA THR A 131 -9.13 2.46 8.07
C THR A 131 -8.90 1.04 8.57
N LEU A 132 -7.83 0.42 8.09
CA LEU A 132 -7.42 -0.92 8.48
C LEU A 132 -5.89 -1.00 8.54
N ILE A 133 -5.33 -1.42 9.68
CA ILE A 133 -3.89 -1.68 9.79
C ILE A 133 -3.64 -3.16 9.48
N LEU A 134 -2.81 -3.40 8.46
CA LEU A 134 -2.40 -4.74 8.03
C LEU A 134 -1.02 -5.07 8.59
N PRO A 135 -0.72 -6.35 8.86
CA PRO A 135 0.64 -6.76 9.17
C PRO A 135 1.57 -6.44 7.99
N SER A 136 2.76 -5.91 8.28
CA SER A 136 3.71 -5.48 7.26
C SER A 136 4.07 -6.60 6.29
N SER A 137 4.10 -6.27 4.99
CA SER A 137 4.61 -7.16 3.93
C SER A 137 6.13 -7.23 3.87
N SER A 138 6.83 -6.40 4.63
CA SER A 138 8.29 -6.38 4.67
C SER A 138 8.87 -7.75 5.05
N GLY A 139 9.99 -8.12 4.43
CA GLY A 139 10.76 -9.30 4.81
C GLY A 139 11.33 -9.24 6.24
N ALA A 140 11.38 -8.06 6.85
CA ALA A 140 11.72 -7.89 8.27
C ALA A 140 10.61 -8.32 9.23
N ASN A 141 9.37 -8.45 8.76
CA ASN A 141 8.26 -8.96 9.55
C ASN A 141 8.36 -10.49 9.63
N ARG A 142 8.52 -11.01 10.85
CA ARG A 142 8.69 -12.45 11.10
C ARG A 142 7.39 -13.21 11.29
N ARG A 143 6.22 -12.58 11.11
CA ARG A 143 4.94 -13.29 11.15
C ARG A 143 4.87 -14.35 10.06
N ASP A 144 4.23 -15.45 10.39
CA ASP A 144 3.88 -16.49 9.44
C ASP A 144 3.12 -15.90 8.25
N GLN A 145 3.43 -16.37 7.05
CA GLN A 145 2.81 -15.89 5.82
C GLN A 145 1.31 -16.19 5.75
N ALA A 146 0.88 -17.35 6.26
CA ALA A 146 -0.53 -17.70 6.32
C ALA A 146 -1.31 -16.76 7.26
N GLU A 147 -0.73 -16.39 8.39
CA GLU A 147 -1.30 -15.41 9.32
C GLU A 147 -1.41 -14.03 8.66
N ARG A 148 -0.35 -13.57 7.98
CA ARG A 148 -0.38 -12.31 7.23
C ARG A 148 -1.47 -12.31 6.16
N LEU A 149 -1.56 -13.38 5.37
CA LEU A 149 -2.57 -13.52 4.32
C LEU A 149 -3.98 -13.51 4.91
N GLY A 150 -4.20 -14.17 6.05
CA GLY A 150 -5.48 -14.14 6.75
C GLY A 150 -5.93 -12.71 7.07
N CYS A 151 -5.01 -11.87 7.58
CA CYS A 151 -5.30 -10.45 7.85
C CYS A 151 -5.52 -9.64 6.56
N TRP A 152 -4.70 -9.86 5.54
CA TRP A 152 -4.80 -9.14 4.26
C TRP A 152 -6.08 -9.48 3.50
N ASN A 153 -6.65 -10.66 3.68
CA ASN A 153 -7.93 -11.04 3.07
C ASN A 153 -9.10 -10.14 3.49
N ALA A 154 -8.99 -9.40 4.59
CA ALA A 154 -10.00 -8.41 4.97
C ALA A 154 -10.24 -7.35 3.88
N ILE A 155 -9.27 -7.08 3.01
CA ILE A 155 -9.42 -6.19 1.85
C ILE A 155 -10.56 -6.65 0.95
N ARG A 156 -10.76 -7.96 0.78
CA ARG A 156 -11.80 -8.54 -0.11
C ARG A 156 -13.21 -8.17 0.32
N GLU A 157 -13.45 -7.95 1.59
CA GLU A 157 -14.76 -7.61 2.14
C GLU A 157 -15.23 -6.20 1.71
N HIS A 158 -14.28 -5.35 1.33
CA HIS A 158 -14.53 -3.97 0.92
C HIS A 158 -14.69 -3.78 -0.59
N HIS A 159 -14.52 -4.85 -1.39
CA HIS A 159 -14.74 -4.78 -2.83
C HIS A 159 -16.24 -4.65 -3.15
N THR A 160 -16.55 -3.92 -4.22
CA THR A 160 -17.93 -3.85 -4.73
C THR A 160 -18.42 -5.23 -5.19
N PRO A 161 -19.75 -5.47 -5.24
CA PRO A 161 -20.31 -6.73 -5.73
C PRO A 161 -19.81 -7.15 -7.11
N GLN A 162 -19.58 -6.20 -8.02
CA GLN A 162 -19.03 -6.47 -9.36
C GLN A 162 -17.61 -7.00 -9.31
N GLN A 163 -16.77 -6.45 -8.43
CA GLN A 163 -15.40 -6.91 -8.23
C GLN A 163 -15.35 -8.26 -7.51
N ARG A 164 -16.28 -8.52 -6.58
CA ARG A 164 -16.38 -9.83 -5.89
C ARG A 164 -16.65 -10.98 -6.86
N CYS A 165 -17.43 -10.77 -7.91
CA CYS A 165 -17.66 -11.78 -8.95
C CYS A 165 -16.39 -12.14 -9.71
N SER A 166 -15.45 -11.21 -9.86
CA SER A 166 -14.17 -11.42 -10.54
C SER A 166 -13.12 -12.11 -9.67
N LEU A 167 -13.36 -12.19 -8.36
CA LEU A 167 -12.44 -12.78 -7.37
C LEU A 167 -12.73 -14.27 -7.05
N ARG A 168 -13.77 -14.86 -7.67
CA ARG A 168 -14.14 -16.26 -7.47
C ARG A 168 -13.54 -17.19 -8.53
#